data_a841e6211965bdeff3a5e9bf2ed56bf1
#
_entry.id   a841e6211965bdeff3a5e9bf2ed56bf1
#
_cell.length_a   1.000
_cell.length_b   1.000
_cell.length_c   1.000
_cell.angle_alpha   90.00
_cell.angle_beta   90.00
_cell.angle_gamma   90.00
#
_symmetry.space_group_name_H-M   'P 1'
#
loop_
_entity.id
_entity.type
_entity.pdbx_description
1 polymer ?
#
loop_
_entity_poly.entity_id
_entity_poly.type
_entity_poly.pdbx_seq_one_letter_code
_entity_poly.pdbx_strand_id
1 'polypeptide(L)'
;MNDLMNLLKERRTYRRFCQKPISEEILAEILTAARYASSAANKQPLSYVVVKTPQRCRRFCREKWAAYLPKKQGQPKAGEEPVLFIGVVQNLKINPNCDTDAGLAISNM
;
A
#
# COMPACT_ATOMS: atom_id res chain seq x y z
N MET A 1 -4.84 -9.08 -22.61
CA MET A 1 -5.93 -9.51 -21.71
C MET A 1 -5.49 -10.61 -20.77
N ASN A 2 -4.76 -11.60 -21.26
CA ASN A 2 -4.28 -12.69 -20.40
C ASN A 2 -3.39 -12.20 -19.28
N ASP A 3 -2.58 -11.19 -19.51
CA ASP A 3 -1.63 -10.66 -18.50
C ASP A 3 -2.35 -10.06 -17.30
N LEU A 4 -3.38 -9.24 -17.51
CA LEU A 4 -4.16 -8.66 -16.42
C LEU A 4 -4.88 -9.76 -15.62
N MET A 5 -5.51 -10.70 -16.31
CA MET A 5 -6.21 -11.80 -15.63
C MET A 5 -5.26 -12.69 -14.83
N ASN A 6 -4.06 -12.91 -15.34
CA ASN A 6 -3.04 -13.66 -14.64
C ASN A 6 -2.58 -12.91 -13.38
N LEU A 7 -2.30 -11.61 -13.52
CA LEU A 7 -1.95 -10.78 -12.36
C LEU A 7 -3.02 -10.81 -11.27
N LEU A 8 -4.30 -10.70 -11.65
CA LEU A 8 -5.40 -10.74 -10.70
C LEU A 8 -5.48 -12.09 -9.98
N LYS A 9 -5.24 -13.19 -10.69
CA LYS A 9 -5.27 -14.55 -10.13
C LYS A 9 -4.05 -14.86 -9.27
N GLU A 10 -2.89 -14.37 -9.66
CA GLU A 10 -1.60 -14.67 -9.03
C GLU A 10 -1.30 -13.77 -7.83
N ARG A 11 -1.93 -12.60 -7.78
CA ARG A 11 -1.72 -11.66 -6.67
C ARG A 11 -1.99 -12.33 -5.32
N ARG A 12 -1.06 -12.15 -4.40
CA ARG A 12 -1.18 -12.63 -3.02
C ARG A 12 -0.87 -11.49 -2.05
N THR A 13 -1.38 -11.60 -0.84
CA THR A 13 -0.99 -10.74 0.26
C THR A 13 0.32 -11.24 0.83
N TYR A 14 1.37 -10.45 0.71
CA TYR A 14 2.67 -10.74 1.28
C TYR A 14 2.80 -10.07 2.65
N ARG A 15 3.37 -10.79 3.60
CA ARG A 15 3.62 -10.29 4.97
C ARG A 15 5.08 -10.43 5.38
N ARG A 16 5.91 -10.93 4.49
CA ARG A 16 7.36 -11.07 4.67
C ARG A 16 8.03 -10.57 3.42
N PHE A 17 9.05 -9.76 3.59
CA PHE A 17 9.66 -9.01 2.50
C PHE A 17 11.17 -9.23 2.50
N CYS A 18 11.77 -9.30 1.32
CA CYS A 18 13.21 -9.21 1.19
C CYS A 18 13.65 -7.77 1.41
N GLN A 19 14.90 -7.58 1.85
CA GLN A 19 15.40 -6.25 2.20
C GLN A 19 15.99 -5.51 0.99
N LYS A 20 15.52 -5.82 -0.22
CA LYS A 20 15.93 -5.14 -1.44
C LYS A 20 15.23 -3.79 -1.56
N PRO A 21 15.96 -2.69 -1.73
CA PRO A 21 15.34 -1.38 -1.92
C PRO A 21 14.46 -1.33 -3.17
N ILE A 22 13.38 -0.59 -3.09
CA ILE A 22 12.50 -0.32 -4.23
C ILE A 22 13.06 0.90 -4.95
N SER A 23 13.28 0.78 -6.27
CA SER A 23 13.80 1.88 -7.08
C SER A 23 12.80 3.03 -7.17
N GLU A 24 13.31 4.24 -7.43
CA GLU A 24 12.45 5.43 -7.61
C GLU A 24 11.53 5.26 -8.83
N GLU A 25 11.98 4.57 -9.87
CA GLU A 25 11.17 4.29 -11.07
C GLU A 25 9.98 3.40 -10.72
N ILE A 26 10.19 2.31 -9.99
CA ILE A 26 9.11 1.40 -9.56
C ILE A 26 8.14 2.14 -8.63
N LEU A 27 8.65 2.94 -7.69
CA LEU A 27 7.81 3.73 -6.81
C LEU A 27 6.95 4.72 -7.59
N ALA A 28 7.52 5.39 -8.58
CA ALA A 28 6.78 6.31 -9.46
C ALA A 28 5.66 5.60 -10.23
N GLU A 29 5.92 4.39 -10.73
CA GLU A 29 4.89 3.58 -11.40
C GLU A 29 3.75 3.21 -10.47
N ILE A 30 4.06 2.78 -9.24
CA ILE A 30 3.04 2.44 -8.23
C ILE A 30 2.16 3.65 -7.91
N LEU A 31 2.76 4.81 -7.67
CA LEU A 31 2.03 6.05 -7.39
C LEU A 31 1.22 6.54 -8.59
N THR A 32 1.73 6.35 -9.80
CA THR A 32 1.00 6.65 -11.03
C THR A 32 -0.23 5.77 -11.16
N ALA A 33 -0.11 4.48 -10.89
CA ALA A 33 -1.24 3.55 -10.89
C ALA A 33 -2.33 3.98 -9.89
N ALA A 34 -1.94 4.44 -8.72
CA ALA A 34 -2.87 4.99 -7.72
C ALA A 34 -3.59 6.23 -8.24
N ARG A 35 -2.90 7.13 -8.96
CA ARG A 35 -3.48 8.34 -9.52
C ARG A 35 -4.53 8.07 -10.60
N TYR A 36 -4.41 6.97 -11.32
CA TYR A 36 -5.38 6.58 -12.35
C TYR A 36 -6.60 5.84 -11.80
N ALA A 37 -6.67 5.60 -10.49
CA ALA A 37 -7.85 5.01 -9.88
C ALA A 37 -9.06 5.95 -9.99
N SER A 38 -10.23 5.37 -10.10
CA SER A 38 -11.48 6.12 -10.13
C SER A 38 -11.72 6.83 -8.80
N SER A 39 -12.30 8.03 -8.88
CA SER A 39 -12.68 8.83 -7.73
C SER A 39 -14.10 9.33 -7.91
N ALA A 40 -14.93 9.27 -6.87
CA ALA A 40 -16.31 9.72 -6.92
C ALA A 40 -16.39 11.19 -7.35
N ALA A 41 -17.15 11.46 -8.42
CA ALA A 41 -17.26 12.77 -9.04
C ALA A 41 -15.90 13.42 -9.40
N ASN A 42 -14.87 12.60 -9.57
CA ASN A 42 -13.51 13.03 -9.84
C ASN A 42 -12.97 14.05 -8.82
N LYS A 43 -13.38 13.93 -7.57
CA LYS A 43 -13.00 14.88 -6.52
C LYS A 43 -11.54 14.74 -6.07
N GLN A 44 -10.93 13.58 -6.30
CA GLN A 44 -9.51 13.33 -6.01
C GLN A 44 -9.08 13.72 -4.59
N PRO A 45 -9.71 13.10 -3.55
CA PRO A 45 -9.47 13.51 -2.17
C PRO A 45 -8.24 12.88 -1.54
N LEU A 46 -7.49 12.06 -2.28
CA LEU A 46 -6.40 11.28 -1.74
C LEU A 46 -5.05 11.95 -1.94
N SER A 47 -4.19 11.81 -0.95
CA SER A 47 -2.76 12.08 -1.04
C SER A 47 -1.97 10.90 -0.46
N TYR A 48 -0.67 10.87 -0.72
CA TYR A 48 0.15 9.71 -0.37
C TYR A 48 1.38 10.15 0.40
N VAL A 49 1.70 9.40 1.46
CA VAL A 49 2.92 9.59 2.24
C VAL A 49 3.81 8.38 2.03
N VAL A 50 5.01 8.60 1.51
CA VAL A 50 5.98 7.53 1.28
C VAL A 50 6.96 7.48 2.44
N VAL A 51 7.08 6.31 3.07
CA VAL A 51 8.02 6.06 4.17
C VAL A 51 8.99 4.98 3.72
N LYS A 52 10.26 5.33 3.57
CA LYS A 52 11.29 4.41 3.07
C LYS A 52 12.59 4.38 3.88
N THR A 53 12.73 5.21 4.91
CA THR A 53 13.88 5.10 5.81
C THR A 53 13.73 3.87 6.73
N PRO A 54 14.79 3.07 6.95
CA PRO A 54 14.70 1.86 7.76
C PRO A 54 14.15 2.09 9.16
N GLN A 55 14.53 3.17 9.82
CA GLN A 55 14.05 3.51 11.15
C GLN A 55 12.54 3.74 11.19
N ARG A 56 12.02 4.51 10.22
CA ARG A 56 10.58 4.79 10.13
C ARG A 56 9.79 3.55 9.75
N CYS A 57 10.30 2.75 8.82
CA CYS A 57 9.66 1.50 8.44
C CYS A 57 9.54 0.55 9.64
N ARG A 58 10.59 0.40 10.44
CA ARG A 58 10.53 -0.41 11.67
C ARG A 58 9.51 0.10 12.67
N ARG A 59 9.34 1.42 12.77
CA ARG A 59 8.34 2.02 13.64
C ARG A 59 6.92 1.65 13.22
N PHE A 60 6.61 1.70 11.93
CA PHE A 60 5.31 1.28 11.39
C PHE A 60 5.07 -0.23 11.57
N CYS A 61 6.10 -1.06 11.48
CA CYS A 61 5.98 -2.50 11.68
C CYS A 61 5.61 -2.90 13.12
N ARG A 62 5.70 -2.00 14.10
CA ARG A 62 5.28 -2.26 15.48
C ARG A 62 3.77 -2.23 15.66
N GLU A 63 3.06 -1.62 14.72
CA GLU A 63 1.61 -1.59 14.74
C GLU A 63 1.00 -2.97 14.50
N LYS A 64 -0.27 -3.12 14.81
CA LYS A 64 -0.98 -4.38 14.62
C LYS A 64 -1.00 -4.78 13.15
N TRP A 65 -0.42 -5.91 12.88
CA TRP A 65 -0.22 -6.44 11.55
C TRP A 65 -1.05 -7.72 11.40
N ALA A 66 -1.94 -7.76 10.41
CA ALA A 66 -2.82 -8.91 10.21
C ALA A 66 -3.49 -9.37 11.52
N ALA A 67 -4.32 -8.50 12.11
CA ALA A 67 -4.89 -8.67 13.45
C ALA A 67 -5.71 -9.97 13.64
N TYR A 68 -6.16 -10.58 12.55
CA TYR A 68 -6.88 -11.85 12.58
C TYR A 68 -5.97 -13.08 12.73
N LEU A 69 -4.66 -12.91 12.57
CA LEU A 69 -3.68 -13.97 12.77
C LEU A 69 -3.08 -13.91 14.17
N PRO A 70 -2.64 -15.03 14.74
CA PRO A 70 -1.86 -15.03 15.97
C PRO A 70 -0.63 -14.11 15.82
N LYS A 71 -0.26 -13.39 16.88
CA LYS A 71 0.84 -12.41 16.86
C LYS A 71 2.13 -12.94 16.23
N LYS A 72 2.47 -14.20 16.50
CA LYS A 72 3.70 -14.82 15.95
C LYS A 72 3.63 -15.12 14.45
N GLN A 73 2.44 -15.19 13.87
CA GLN A 73 2.25 -15.51 12.47
C GLN A 73 2.02 -14.28 11.59
N GLY A 74 1.35 -13.27 12.14
CA GLY A 74 1.02 -12.04 11.40
C GLY A 74 2.14 -11.02 11.36
N GLN A 75 3.02 -11.02 12.37
CA GLN A 75 4.09 -10.03 12.48
C GLN A 75 5.33 -10.46 11.70
N PRO A 76 5.90 -9.60 10.84
CA PRO A 76 7.16 -9.93 10.19
C PRO A 76 8.29 -9.99 11.20
N LYS A 77 9.22 -10.93 10.99
CA LYS A 77 10.43 -11.07 11.79
C LYS A 77 11.45 -10.00 11.44
N ALA A 78 12.45 -9.80 12.31
CA ALA A 78 13.60 -8.96 12.00
C ALA A 78 14.26 -9.44 10.68
N GLY A 79 14.49 -8.51 9.75
CA GLY A 79 15.02 -8.82 8.41
C GLY A 79 13.97 -9.21 7.37
N GLU A 80 12.70 -9.26 7.74
CA GLU A 80 11.58 -9.55 6.84
C GLU A 80 10.55 -8.41 6.81
N GLU A 81 10.85 -7.27 7.41
CA GLU A 81 9.96 -6.11 7.43
C GLU A 81 9.86 -5.46 6.05
N PRO A 82 8.75 -4.78 5.76
CA PRO A 82 8.66 -3.97 4.56
C PRO A 82 9.73 -2.90 4.50
N VAL A 83 10.31 -2.69 3.32
CA VAL A 83 11.33 -1.65 3.09
C VAL A 83 10.70 -0.30 2.71
N LEU A 84 9.40 -0.30 2.45
CA LEU A 84 8.66 0.89 2.04
C LEU A 84 7.21 0.78 2.48
N PHE A 85 6.65 1.87 2.96
CA PHE A 85 5.23 2.02 3.23
C PHE A 85 4.66 3.19 2.45
N ILE A 86 3.46 3.02 1.94
CA ILE A 86 2.69 4.11 1.33
C ILE A 86 1.45 4.33 2.18
N GLY A 87 1.39 5.47 2.85
CA GLY A 87 0.21 5.89 3.58
C GLY A 87 -0.76 6.59 2.63
N VAL A 88 -2.01 6.14 2.62
CA VAL A 88 -3.08 6.77 1.85
C VAL A 88 -3.84 7.72 2.76
N VAL A 89 -3.79 9.01 2.46
CA VAL A 89 -4.40 10.06 3.28
C VAL A 89 -5.68 10.54 2.61
N GLN A 90 -6.77 10.49 3.34
CA GLN A 90 -8.08 10.94 2.89
C GLN A 90 -8.35 12.38 3.35
N ASN A 91 -8.62 13.29 2.42
CA ASN A 91 -9.04 14.63 2.75
C ASN A 91 -10.56 14.69 2.85
N LEU A 92 -11.08 14.60 4.06
CA LEU A 92 -12.53 14.56 4.31
C LEU A 92 -13.23 15.89 4.04
N LYS A 93 -12.49 16.99 3.86
CA LYS A 93 -13.04 18.27 3.41
C LYS A 93 -13.38 18.25 1.93
N ILE A 94 -12.61 17.49 1.14
CA ILE A 94 -12.86 17.33 -0.30
C ILE A 94 -14.01 16.35 -0.51
N ASN A 95 -13.96 15.19 0.17
CA ASN A 95 -15.02 14.20 0.13
C ASN A 95 -15.10 13.50 1.51
N PRO A 96 -16.22 13.67 2.26
CA PRO A 96 -16.36 13.03 3.57
C PRO A 96 -16.52 11.50 3.50
N ASN A 97 -16.79 10.94 2.32
CA ASN A 97 -17.01 9.50 2.11
C ASN A 97 -16.08 8.97 1.01
N CYS A 98 -14.78 8.89 1.31
CA CYS A 98 -13.78 8.48 0.31
C CYS A 98 -13.08 7.16 0.62
N ASP A 99 -13.68 6.30 1.43
CA ASP A 99 -13.13 4.97 1.71
C ASP A 99 -13.07 4.09 0.45
N THR A 100 -14.09 4.17 -0.40
CA THR A 100 -14.11 3.46 -1.68
C THR A 100 -12.99 3.95 -2.59
N ASP A 101 -12.79 5.27 -2.69
CA ASP A 101 -11.70 5.86 -3.47
C ASP A 101 -10.34 5.34 -2.99
N ALA A 102 -10.13 5.31 -1.67
CA ALA A 102 -8.90 4.78 -1.07
C ALA A 102 -8.68 3.31 -1.42
N GLY A 103 -9.73 2.48 -1.32
CA GLY A 103 -9.67 1.07 -1.70
C GLY A 103 -9.33 0.86 -3.17
N LEU A 104 -9.90 1.65 -4.06
CA LEU A 104 -9.61 1.59 -5.50
C LEU A 104 -8.16 1.96 -5.79
N ALA A 105 -7.64 3.01 -5.17
CA ALA A 105 -6.25 3.41 -5.33
C ALA A 105 -5.28 2.33 -4.83
N ILE A 106 -5.55 1.76 -3.66
CA ILE A 106 -4.75 0.67 -3.08
C ILE A 106 -4.78 -0.56 -3.98
N SER A 107 -5.94 -0.87 -4.56
CA SER A 107 -6.08 -2.02 -5.46
C SER A 107 -5.26 -1.85 -6.74
N ASN A 108 -5.10 -0.62 -7.24
CA ASN A 108 -4.28 -0.34 -8.41
C ASN A 108 -2.78 -0.42 -8.15
N MET A 109 -2.36 -0.15 -6.93
CA MET A 109 -0.94 -0.22 -6.54
C MET A 109 -0.44 -1.65 -6.44
#